data_75f73e3369635200d26c293095feb781
#
_entry.id   75f73e3369635200d26c293095feb781
#
_cell.length_a   1.000
_cell.length_b   1.000
_cell.length_c   1.000
_cell.angle_alpha   90.00
_cell.angle_beta   90.00
_cell.angle_gamma   90.00
#
_symmetry.space_group_name_H-M   'P 1'
#
loop_
_entity.id
_entity.type
_entity.pdbx_description
1 polymer ?
#
loop_
_entity_poly.entity_id
_entity_poly.type
_entity_poly.pdbx_seq_one_letter_code
_entity_poly.pdbx_strand_id
1 'polypeptide(L)'
;LSRSSAASDVYKRQDNGLTWEERTMGQDVGTPNPRKNGEVATDTDSNAYNVWVGGDQGVYMSRSVDSGDTWEQESIRVSPVEVISATFPHTSAGDPGRIAIAYLGSENASALGQPDIDGNPWDGNAHYTPANVTHYLYVTFSLNALDENPVFHTQRLSPDPVQVGSICLNSGDCRDIGGSNRNLLDFNDLHIDLDGRVYIGFADGCTGTCATGNNTTPENSRDRLGSVYYLETGPSLYESIGNLTPLVQS
;
A
#
# COMPACT_ATOMS: atom_id res chain seq x y z
N LEU A 1 -6.42 -12.14 29.39
CA LEU A 1 -5.69 -12.35 28.13
C LEU A 1 -5.17 -11.00 27.68
N SER A 2 -3.85 -10.78 27.85
CA SER A 2 -3.19 -9.63 27.26
C SER A 2 -3.22 -9.82 25.73
N ARG A 3 -3.90 -8.93 25.01
CA ARG A 3 -3.79 -8.91 23.55
C ARG A 3 -2.33 -8.60 23.19
N SER A 4 -1.71 -9.48 22.44
CA SER A 4 -0.43 -9.23 21.80
C SER A 4 -0.56 -7.97 20.95
N SER A 5 0.41 -7.07 21.00
CA SER A 5 0.51 -5.89 20.15
C SER A 5 1.06 -6.24 18.76
N ALA A 6 0.73 -7.43 18.23
CA ALA A 6 1.11 -7.82 16.90
C ALA A 6 0.33 -7.01 15.86
N ALA A 7 1.01 -6.55 14.82
CA ALA A 7 0.42 -5.73 13.77
C ALA A 7 -0.65 -6.47 12.97
N SER A 8 -0.53 -7.79 12.88
CA SER A 8 -1.45 -8.63 12.13
C SER A 8 -1.32 -10.09 12.57
N ASP A 9 -2.43 -10.82 12.48
CA ASP A 9 -2.47 -12.25 12.69
C ASP A 9 -2.81 -12.94 11.36
N VAL A 10 -2.00 -13.91 10.95
CA VAL A 10 -2.28 -14.77 9.80
C VAL A 10 -2.77 -16.11 10.27
N TYR A 11 -3.79 -16.61 9.60
CA TYR A 11 -4.31 -17.94 9.82
C TYR A 11 -3.77 -18.88 8.74
N LYS A 12 -2.95 -19.86 9.15
CA LYS A 12 -2.40 -20.87 8.27
C LYS A 12 -3.25 -22.14 8.30
N ARG A 13 -3.40 -22.75 7.12
CA ARG A 13 -4.06 -24.06 6.95
C ARG A 13 -3.07 -25.07 6.40
N GLN A 14 -3.08 -26.29 6.95
CA GLN A 14 -2.28 -27.41 6.42
C GLN A 14 -3.15 -28.62 5.99
N ASP A 15 -4.45 -28.56 6.18
CA ASP A 15 -5.39 -29.67 5.98
C ASP A 15 -6.55 -29.32 5.04
N ASN A 16 -6.26 -28.63 3.94
CA ASN A 16 -7.26 -28.14 2.96
C ASN A 16 -8.38 -27.31 3.60
N GLY A 17 -8.13 -26.74 4.75
CA GLY A 17 -9.03 -25.79 5.38
C GLY A 17 -9.91 -26.34 6.49
N LEU A 18 -9.60 -27.49 7.01
CA LEU A 18 -10.31 -28.05 8.15
C LEU A 18 -9.91 -27.39 9.47
N THR A 19 -8.62 -26.98 9.59
CA THR A 19 -8.13 -26.27 10.77
C THR A 19 -7.42 -24.98 10.38
N TRP A 20 -7.38 -24.01 11.31
CA TRP A 20 -6.66 -22.75 11.17
C TRP A 20 -5.82 -22.51 12.40
N GLU A 21 -4.57 -22.18 12.20
CA GLU A 21 -3.66 -21.78 13.25
C GLU A 21 -3.28 -20.30 13.09
N GLU A 22 -3.37 -19.57 14.18
CA GLU A 22 -2.96 -18.16 14.24
C GLU A 22 -1.42 -18.07 14.32
N ARG A 23 -0.83 -17.18 13.51
CA ARG A 23 0.59 -16.88 13.52
C ARG A 23 0.79 -15.38 13.72
N THR A 24 1.61 -15.04 14.69
CA THR A 24 1.99 -13.65 14.93
C THR A 24 3.08 -13.26 13.97
N MET A 25 2.87 -12.17 13.27
CA MET A 25 3.82 -11.57 12.32
C MET A 25 4.24 -10.22 12.82
N GLY A 26 5.48 -9.85 12.63
CA GLY A 26 6.04 -8.51 12.79
C GLY A 26 5.51 -7.69 13.97
N GLN A 27 6.29 -6.80 14.48
CA GLN A 27 5.80 -5.82 15.46
C GLN A 27 5.34 -4.57 14.74
N ASP A 28 4.19 -4.04 15.13
CA ASP A 28 3.76 -2.75 14.63
C ASP A 28 4.65 -1.63 15.17
N VAL A 29 4.84 -0.61 14.36
CA VAL A 29 5.60 0.59 14.73
C VAL A 29 4.62 1.68 15.14
N GLY A 30 4.77 2.17 16.35
CA GLY A 30 3.88 3.18 16.91
C GLY A 30 2.56 2.59 17.43
N THR A 31 1.49 3.38 17.43
CA THR A 31 0.16 2.93 17.84
C THR A 31 -0.53 2.26 16.65
N PRO A 32 -0.93 0.99 16.76
CA PRO A 32 -1.59 0.28 15.66
C PRO A 32 -2.81 1.02 15.14
N ASN A 33 -2.93 1.16 13.83
CA ASN A 33 -4.14 1.68 13.20
C ASN A 33 -5.02 0.52 12.74
N PRO A 34 -6.10 0.18 13.46
CA PRO A 34 -6.92 -1.00 13.16
C PRO A 34 -7.71 -0.90 11.85
N ARG A 35 -7.68 0.26 11.19
CA ARG A 35 -8.40 0.52 9.93
C ARG A 35 -7.55 0.27 8.69
N LYS A 36 -6.30 -0.19 8.85
CA LYS A 36 -5.37 -0.40 7.76
C LYS A 36 -5.14 -1.89 7.56
N ASN A 37 -5.50 -2.35 6.39
CA ASN A 37 -5.43 -3.77 6.03
C ASN A 37 -3.98 -4.16 5.74
N GLY A 38 -3.62 -5.36 6.20
CA GLY A 38 -2.43 -6.05 5.71
C GLY A 38 -2.78 -6.91 4.51
N GLU A 39 -1.80 -7.21 3.68
CA GLU A 39 -1.92 -8.11 2.54
C GLU A 39 -0.73 -9.05 2.47
N VAL A 40 -0.98 -10.29 2.01
CA VAL A 40 0.03 -11.35 1.93
C VAL A 40 0.22 -11.77 0.49
N ALA A 41 1.48 -11.88 0.05
CA ALA A 41 1.87 -12.55 -1.17
C ALA A 41 2.84 -13.69 -0.87
N THR A 42 2.93 -14.66 -1.80
CA THR A 42 3.91 -15.73 -1.75
C THR A 42 4.70 -15.77 -3.05
N ASP A 43 6.00 -16.04 -2.96
CA ASP A 43 6.85 -16.26 -4.13
C ASP A 43 6.83 -17.72 -4.62
N THR A 44 7.58 -18.00 -5.67
CA THR A 44 7.63 -19.33 -6.30
C THR A 44 8.20 -20.43 -5.39
N ASP A 45 8.97 -20.08 -4.35
CA ASP A 45 9.49 -21.02 -3.36
C ASP A 45 8.65 -21.06 -2.07
N SER A 46 7.47 -20.45 -2.11
CA SER A 46 6.53 -20.38 -0.97
C SER A 46 7.04 -19.56 0.22
N ASN A 47 8.03 -18.68 0.03
CA ASN A 47 8.27 -17.64 1.03
C ASN A 47 7.08 -16.67 1.01
N ALA A 48 6.70 -16.17 2.18
CA ALA A 48 5.55 -15.30 2.31
C ALA A 48 5.96 -13.91 2.79
N TYR A 49 5.26 -12.89 2.30
CA TYR A 49 5.49 -11.48 2.60
C TYR A 49 4.16 -10.87 3.03
N ASN A 50 4.10 -10.33 4.24
CA ASN A 50 2.95 -9.55 4.68
C ASN A 50 3.32 -8.07 4.72
N VAL A 51 2.46 -7.23 4.17
CA VAL A 51 2.64 -5.77 4.15
C VAL A 51 1.47 -5.10 4.86
N TRP A 52 1.75 -4.02 5.61
CA TRP A 52 0.73 -3.23 6.29
C TRP A 52 1.18 -1.77 6.47
N VAL A 53 0.28 -0.93 6.92
CA VAL A 53 0.62 0.44 7.32
C VAL A 53 0.79 0.51 8.83
N GLY A 54 1.98 0.90 9.28
CA GLY A 54 2.30 1.05 10.70
C GLY A 54 1.66 2.27 11.36
N GLY A 55 1.78 2.36 12.67
CA GLY A 55 1.23 3.48 13.45
C GLY A 55 1.86 4.83 13.12
N ASP A 56 3.07 4.85 12.57
CA ASP A 56 3.73 6.05 12.04
C ASP A 56 3.34 6.39 10.60
N GLN A 57 2.33 5.69 10.07
CA GLN A 57 1.75 5.87 8.74
C GLN A 57 2.66 5.48 7.57
N GLY A 58 3.80 4.82 7.82
CA GLY A 58 4.65 4.20 6.82
C GLY A 58 4.17 2.81 6.42
N VAL A 59 4.64 2.28 5.27
CA VAL A 59 4.40 0.89 4.86
C VAL A 59 5.52 0.01 5.38
N TYR A 60 5.14 -1.11 5.99
CA TYR A 60 6.02 -2.10 6.59
C TYR A 60 5.79 -3.49 6.02
N MET A 61 6.78 -4.33 6.17
CA MET A 61 6.76 -5.74 5.77
C MET A 61 7.32 -6.63 6.87
N SER A 62 6.74 -7.83 6.99
CA SER A 62 7.33 -8.99 7.64
C SER A 62 7.38 -10.14 6.64
N ARG A 63 8.31 -11.07 6.83
CA ARG A 63 8.51 -12.19 5.91
C ARG A 63 8.62 -13.52 6.64
N SER A 64 8.28 -14.59 5.93
CA SER A 64 8.42 -15.97 6.34
C SER A 64 9.16 -16.75 5.26
N VAL A 65 10.13 -17.56 5.65
CA VAL A 65 10.91 -18.43 4.73
C VAL A 65 10.55 -19.92 4.88
N ASP A 66 9.49 -20.21 5.62
CA ASP A 66 9.01 -21.57 5.92
C ASP A 66 7.52 -21.73 5.62
N SER A 67 7.06 -21.12 4.53
CA SER A 67 5.68 -21.19 4.05
C SER A 67 4.65 -20.65 5.06
N GLY A 68 5.04 -19.67 5.89
CA GLY A 68 4.17 -19.01 6.85
C GLY A 68 4.11 -19.72 8.22
N ASP A 69 4.97 -20.69 8.51
CA ASP A 69 5.04 -21.33 9.83
C ASP A 69 5.61 -20.40 10.88
N THR A 70 6.67 -19.68 10.55
CA THR A 70 7.24 -18.64 11.40
C THR A 70 7.42 -17.34 10.63
N TRP A 71 7.38 -16.22 11.32
CA TRP A 71 7.50 -14.89 10.76
C TRP A 71 8.55 -14.08 11.50
N GLU A 72 9.31 -13.27 10.77
CA GLU A 72 10.22 -12.32 11.39
C GLU A 72 9.44 -11.36 12.27
N GLN A 73 9.95 -11.13 13.48
CA GLN A 73 9.30 -10.24 14.44
C GLN A 73 9.69 -8.77 14.23
N GLU A 74 10.87 -8.52 13.68
CA GLU A 74 11.27 -7.17 13.31
C GLU A 74 10.61 -6.78 12.00
N SER A 75 9.92 -5.65 12.02
CA SER A 75 9.26 -5.11 10.84
C SER A 75 10.24 -4.29 10.02
N ILE A 76 10.24 -4.52 8.70
CA ILE A 76 11.07 -3.80 7.76
C ILE A 76 10.24 -2.67 7.15
N ARG A 77 10.67 -1.42 7.30
CA ARG A 77 10.02 -0.31 6.59
C ARG A 77 10.36 -0.38 5.10
N VAL A 78 9.34 -0.44 4.25
CA VAL A 78 9.49 -0.54 2.79
C VAL A 78 9.21 0.78 2.08
N SER A 79 8.39 1.66 2.66
CA SER A 79 8.20 3.00 2.12
C SER A 79 9.34 3.95 2.53
N PRO A 80 9.72 4.93 1.69
CA PRO A 80 10.61 6.01 2.08
C PRO A 80 10.11 6.74 3.34
N VAL A 81 11.03 7.31 4.12
CA VAL A 81 10.67 8.06 5.34
C VAL A 81 9.89 9.34 5.04
N GLU A 82 10.02 9.86 3.82
CA GLU A 82 9.31 11.02 3.30
C GLU A 82 7.81 10.75 3.12
N VAL A 83 7.42 9.48 2.91
CA VAL A 83 6.01 9.08 2.88
C VAL A 83 5.52 9.02 4.32
N ILE A 84 4.77 10.04 4.70
CA ILE A 84 4.26 10.26 6.07
C ILE A 84 2.79 9.91 6.24
N SER A 85 2.13 9.53 5.15
CA SER A 85 0.76 9.05 5.14
C SER A 85 0.62 8.01 4.06
N ALA A 86 0.35 6.77 4.43
CA ALA A 86 0.12 5.68 3.49
C ALA A 86 -1.19 4.96 3.77
N THR A 87 -1.76 4.34 2.72
CA THR A 87 -2.95 3.49 2.82
C THR A 87 -3.05 2.53 1.63
N PHE A 88 -3.87 1.49 1.77
CA PHE A 88 -4.12 0.47 0.75
C PHE A 88 -2.83 -0.16 0.20
N PRO A 89 -1.93 -0.68 1.06
CA PRO A 89 -0.79 -1.41 0.57
C PRO A 89 -1.25 -2.75 -0.03
N HIS A 90 -0.77 -3.05 -1.24
CA HIS A 90 -0.95 -4.30 -1.95
C HIS A 90 0.39 -4.87 -2.36
N THR A 91 0.55 -6.19 -2.37
CA THR A 91 1.82 -6.84 -2.68
C THR A 91 1.65 -8.03 -3.62
N SER A 92 2.64 -8.23 -4.47
CA SER A 92 2.80 -9.46 -5.26
C SER A 92 4.27 -9.87 -5.26
N ALA A 93 4.52 -11.16 -5.36
CA ALA A 93 5.86 -11.74 -5.41
C ALA A 93 6.03 -12.62 -6.64
N GLY A 94 7.22 -12.62 -7.21
CA GLY A 94 7.63 -13.48 -8.31
C GLY A 94 8.55 -14.59 -7.82
N ASP A 95 9.82 -14.58 -8.27
CA ASP A 95 10.85 -15.47 -7.74
C ASP A 95 11.28 -15.08 -6.32
N PRO A 96 11.98 -15.97 -5.57
CA PRO A 96 12.36 -15.72 -4.19
C PRO A 96 13.02 -14.36 -3.96
N GLY A 97 12.45 -13.59 -3.04
CA GLY A 97 12.94 -12.25 -2.70
C GLY A 97 12.60 -11.16 -3.72
N ARG A 98 11.88 -11.45 -4.80
CA ARG A 98 11.46 -10.47 -5.81
C ARG A 98 10.01 -10.08 -5.60
N ILE A 99 9.79 -8.87 -5.10
CA ILE A 99 8.46 -8.39 -4.71
C ILE A 99 8.19 -7.00 -5.25
N ALA A 100 6.91 -6.70 -5.41
CA ALA A 100 6.40 -5.36 -5.65
C ALA A 100 5.31 -5.04 -4.62
N ILE A 101 5.27 -3.77 -4.17
CA ILE A 101 4.31 -3.28 -3.19
C ILE A 101 3.77 -1.96 -3.73
N ALA A 102 2.45 -1.87 -3.96
CA ALA A 102 1.78 -0.64 -4.36
C ALA A 102 1.00 -0.07 -3.18
N TYR A 103 0.94 1.24 -3.07
CA TYR A 103 0.17 1.94 -2.03
C TYR A 103 -0.14 3.37 -2.44
N LEU A 104 -1.16 3.96 -1.83
CA LEU A 104 -1.36 5.41 -1.89
C LEU A 104 -0.56 6.07 -0.78
N GLY A 105 0.11 7.18 -1.09
CA GLY A 105 0.96 7.86 -0.14
C GLY A 105 1.00 9.38 -0.32
N SER A 106 1.39 10.06 0.75
CA SER A 106 1.63 11.52 0.77
C SER A 106 2.97 11.84 1.43
N GLU A 107 3.69 12.79 0.83
CA GLU A 107 4.97 13.34 1.35
C GLU A 107 4.78 14.74 1.96
N ASN A 108 3.54 15.19 2.16
CA ASN A 108 3.27 16.54 2.63
C ASN A 108 3.50 16.69 4.15
N ALA A 109 4.75 16.59 4.57
CA ALA A 109 5.16 16.71 5.97
C ALA A 109 4.79 18.06 6.60
N SER A 110 4.67 19.14 5.79
CA SER A 110 4.27 20.45 6.29
C SER A 110 2.83 20.52 6.78
N ALA A 111 2.02 19.52 6.46
CA ALA A 111 0.65 19.42 6.94
C ALA A 111 0.51 18.71 8.30
N LEU A 112 1.58 18.06 8.78
CA LEU A 112 1.55 17.45 10.12
C LEU A 112 1.25 18.51 11.20
N GLY A 113 0.32 18.18 12.09
CA GLY A 113 -0.17 19.07 13.13
C GLY A 113 -1.18 20.13 12.67
N GLN A 114 -1.43 20.27 11.35
CA GLN A 114 -2.55 21.09 10.87
C GLN A 114 -3.88 20.43 11.20
N PRO A 115 -4.97 21.21 11.31
CA PRO A 115 -6.29 20.65 11.53
C PRO A 115 -6.68 19.66 10.42
N ASP A 116 -7.02 18.46 10.81
CA ASP A 116 -7.65 17.47 9.95
C ASP A 116 -9.14 17.82 9.68
N ILE A 117 -9.89 16.92 9.02
CA ILE A 117 -11.31 17.17 8.71
C ILE A 117 -12.20 17.28 9.95
N ASP A 118 -11.76 16.77 11.11
CA ASP A 118 -12.47 16.85 12.38
C ASP A 118 -11.93 17.97 13.29
N GLY A 119 -10.91 18.71 12.84
CA GLY A 119 -10.28 19.81 13.55
C GLY A 119 -9.18 19.38 14.53
N ASN A 120 -8.76 18.11 14.54
CA ASN A 120 -7.66 17.62 15.36
C ASN A 120 -6.32 17.83 14.66
N PRO A 121 -5.20 17.90 15.40
CA PRO A 121 -3.88 17.91 14.80
C PRO A 121 -3.64 16.62 13.99
N TRP A 122 -3.36 16.77 12.70
CA TRP A 122 -3.13 15.63 11.83
C TRP A 122 -1.83 14.89 12.17
N ASP A 123 -1.92 13.57 12.28
CA ASP A 123 -0.83 12.66 12.62
C ASP A 123 -0.30 11.84 11.42
N GLY A 124 -0.73 12.17 10.19
CA GLY A 124 -0.45 11.40 8.98
C GLY A 124 -1.53 10.39 8.62
N ASN A 125 -2.59 10.25 9.40
CA ASN A 125 -3.66 9.30 9.12
C ASN A 125 -4.43 9.69 7.84
N ALA A 126 -4.42 8.82 6.84
CA ALA A 126 -5.08 9.06 5.56
C ALA A 126 -6.59 9.24 5.68
N HIS A 127 -7.22 8.67 6.72
CA HIS A 127 -8.66 8.80 6.95
C HIS A 127 -9.07 10.20 7.38
N TYR A 128 -8.21 10.91 8.10
CA TYR A 128 -8.49 12.24 8.65
C TYR A 128 -7.62 13.34 8.06
N THR A 129 -7.21 13.21 6.83
CA THR A 129 -6.26 14.10 6.17
C THR A 129 -6.81 15.53 6.04
N PRO A 130 -5.98 16.57 6.26
CA PRO A 130 -6.33 17.95 5.94
C PRO A 130 -6.70 18.11 4.46
N ALA A 131 -7.61 19.04 4.18
CA ALA A 131 -8.23 19.21 2.87
C ALA A 131 -7.27 19.50 1.71
N ASN A 132 -6.08 20.02 2.00
CA ASN A 132 -5.07 20.40 1.00
C ASN A 132 -3.96 19.37 0.79
N VAL A 133 -4.01 18.24 1.49
CA VAL A 133 -3.02 17.17 1.35
C VAL A 133 -3.38 16.29 0.15
N THR A 134 -2.38 15.91 -0.62
CA THR A 134 -2.52 15.09 -1.82
C THR A 134 -1.92 13.72 -1.61
N HIS A 135 -2.62 12.69 -2.09
CA HIS A 135 -2.12 11.32 -2.13
C HIS A 135 -1.86 10.90 -3.57
N TYR A 136 -0.76 10.20 -3.78
CA TYR A 136 -0.31 9.69 -5.06
C TYR A 136 -0.18 8.18 -5.01
N LEU A 137 -0.18 7.53 -6.18
CA LEU A 137 0.14 6.12 -6.29
C LEU A 137 1.66 5.93 -6.29
N TYR A 138 2.13 5.07 -5.40
CA TYR A 138 3.52 4.63 -5.30
C TYR A 138 3.64 3.14 -5.58
N VAL A 139 4.79 2.74 -6.10
CA VAL A 139 5.24 1.36 -6.13
C VAL A 139 6.65 1.26 -5.54
N THR A 140 6.86 0.24 -4.73
CA THR A 140 8.16 -0.11 -4.16
C THR A 140 8.53 -1.50 -4.62
N PHE A 141 9.73 -1.68 -5.12
CA PHE A 141 10.28 -2.96 -5.58
C PHE A 141 11.46 -3.38 -4.71
N SER A 142 11.59 -4.67 -4.50
CA SER A 142 12.83 -5.30 -4.05
C SER A 142 13.11 -6.53 -4.90
N LEU A 143 14.39 -6.76 -5.23
CA LEU A 143 14.86 -7.98 -5.90
C LEU A 143 15.61 -8.89 -4.93
N ASN A 144 15.72 -8.49 -3.67
CA ASN A 144 16.44 -9.17 -2.61
C ASN A 144 15.74 -9.03 -1.25
N ALA A 145 14.40 -9.09 -1.26
CA ALA A 145 13.59 -8.90 -0.06
C ALA A 145 13.83 -9.96 1.03
N LEU A 146 14.52 -11.08 0.70
CA LEU A 146 14.91 -12.12 1.66
C LEU A 146 16.30 -11.93 2.26
N ASP A 147 17.11 -10.99 1.76
CA ASP A 147 18.42 -10.70 2.30
C ASP A 147 18.33 -10.10 3.71
N GLU A 148 19.40 -10.21 4.50
CA GLU A 148 19.50 -9.57 5.81
C GLU A 148 19.30 -8.04 5.72
N ASN A 149 19.80 -7.43 4.64
CA ASN A 149 19.68 -5.99 4.36
C ASN A 149 19.01 -5.79 2.99
N PRO A 150 17.68 -5.90 2.90
CA PRO A 150 17.00 -5.77 1.62
C PRO A 150 17.04 -4.33 1.11
N VAL A 151 17.08 -4.18 -0.21
CA VAL A 151 17.08 -2.89 -0.88
C VAL A 151 15.70 -2.66 -1.50
N PHE A 152 15.12 -1.49 -1.21
CA PHE A 152 13.83 -1.07 -1.74
C PHE A 152 13.99 0.13 -2.66
N HIS A 153 13.38 0.04 -3.84
CA HIS A 153 13.33 1.13 -4.82
C HIS A 153 11.90 1.60 -4.97
N THR A 154 11.64 2.83 -4.57
CA THR A 154 10.29 3.41 -4.62
C THR A 154 10.18 4.42 -5.75
N GLN A 155 9.06 4.37 -6.45
CA GLN A 155 8.70 5.33 -7.49
C GLN A 155 7.26 5.81 -7.28
N ARG A 156 7.05 7.13 -7.36
CA ARG A 156 5.72 7.69 -7.53
C ARG A 156 5.29 7.48 -8.98
N LEU A 157 4.19 6.76 -9.18
CA LEU A 157 3.70 6.40 -10.51
C LEU A 157 2.74 7.43 -11.08
N SER A 158 1.78 7.91 -10.27
CA SER A 158 0.82 8.88 -10.76
C SER A 158 1.46 10.27 -10.88
N PRO A 159 1.42 10.90 -12.06
CA PRO A 159 1.90 12.27 -12.24
C PRO A 159 1.03 13.27 -11.48
N ASP A 160 -0.27 13.01 -11.44
CA ASP A 160 -1.29 13.80 -10.77
C ASP A 160 -1.72 13.12 -9.46
N PRO A 161 -2.31 13.87 -8.50
CA PRO A 161 -2.88 13.26 -7.30
C PRO A 161 -3.96 12.23 -7.64
N VAL A 162 -3.99 11.13 -6.91
CA VAL A 162 -5.10 10.15 -6.93
C VAL A 162 -6.22 10.59 -5.99
N GLN A 163 -5.88 11.31 -4.94
CA GLN A 163 -6.82 11.85 -3.96
C GLN A 163 -6.32 13.16 -3.38
N VAL A 164 -7.25 14.07 -3.08
CA VAL A 164 -7.00 15.32 -2.36
C VAL A 164 -7.81 15.29 -1.08
N GLY A 165 -7.16 15.58 0.06
CA GLY A 165 -7.77 15.52 1.37
C GLY A 165 -7.95 14.08 1.87
N SER A 166 -8.94 13.89 2.73
CA SER A 166 -9.21 12.63 3.40
C SER A 166 -9.56 11.49 2.45
N ILE A 167 -9.02 10.31 2.76
CA ILE A 167 -9.46 9.04 2.16
C ILE A 167 -10.40 8.38 3.17
N CYS A 168 -11.70 8.37 2.90
CA CYS A 168 -12.66 7.79 3.80
C CYS A 168 -12.54 6.26 3.85
N LEU A 169 -12.06 5.75 4.98
CA LEU A 169 -11.88 4.33 5.25
C LEU A 169 -13.04 3.71 6.05
N ASN A 170 -13.99 4.53 6.51
CA ASN A 170 -15.11 4.08 7.32
C ASN A 170 -16.41 4.77 6.88
N SER A 171 -17.35 4.00 6.39
CA SER A 171 -18.64 4.51 5.87
C SER A 171 -19.48 5.29 6.89
N GLY A 172 -19.27 5.10 8.20
CA GLY A 172 -19.99 5.82 9.25
C GLY A 172 -19.48 7.24 9.49
N ASP A 173 -18.22 7.50 9.17
CA ASP A 173 -17.53 8.76 9.51
C ASP A 173 -17.27 9.66 8.29
N CYS A 174 -17.64 9.23 7.10
CA CYS A 174 -17.48 10.00 5.85
C CYS A 174 -18.55 11.11 5.76
N ARG A 175 -18.45 12.09 6.62
CA ARG A 175 -19.52 13.09 6.79
C ARG A 175 -19.42 14.30 5.90
N ASP A 176 -18.32 14.41 5.14
CA ASP A 176 -18.07 15.69 4.59
C ASP A 176 -18.34 15.83 3.14
N ILE A 177 -18.49 17.07 2.81
CA ILE A 177 -18.36 17.69 1.48
C ILE A 177 -18.95 16.81 0.38
N GLY A 178 -20.23 16.45 0.54
CA GLY A 178 -20.98 15.72 -0.48
C GLY A 178 -20.57 14.25 -0.67
N GLY A 179 -19.83 13.66 0.27
CA GLY A 179 -19.40 12.25 0.23
C GLY A 179 -18.33 11.99 -0.83
N SER A 180 -17.59 13.00 -1.27
CA SER A 180 -16.58 12.88 -2.32
C SER A 180 -15.32 12.13 -1.87
N ASN A 181 -15.05 12.04 -0.57
CA ASN A 181 -13.90 11.36 -0.01
C ASN A 181 -14.05 9.82 0.13
N ARG A 182 -15.23 9.26 -0.20
CA ARG A 182 -15.48 7.80 -0.30
C ARG A 182 -15.37 7.29 -1.74
N ASN A 183 -14.74 8.00 -2.60
CA ASN A 183 -14.69 7.72 -4.04
C ASN A 183 -13.72 6.60 -4.43
N LEU A 184 -12.72 6.28 -3.61
CA LEU A 184 -11.72 5.23 -3.91
C LEU A 184 -12.20 3.81 -3.61
N LEU A 185 -13.25 3.63 -2.81
CA LEU A 185 -13.94 2.36 -2.51
C LEU A 185 -13.08 1.28 -1.84
N ASP A 186 -11.88 1.59 -1.36
CA ASP A 186 -10.96 0.66 -0.70
C ASP A 186 -10.35 -0.42 -1.63
N PHE A 187 -10.37 -0.20 -2.96
CA PHE A 187 -9.93 -1.19 -3.94
C PHE A 187 -8.73 -0.70 -4.76
N ASN A 188 -7.58 -1.19 -4.38
CA ASN A 188 -6.43 -1.30 -5.26
C ASN A 188 -6.13 -2.78 -5.46
N ASP A 189 -5.42 -3.12 -6.51
CA ASP A 189 -4.95 -4.47 -6.75
C ASP A 189 -3.57 -4.43 -7.42
N LEU A 190 -2.72 -5.39 -7.11
CA LEU A 190 -1.42 -5.55 -7.72
C LEU A 190 -1.28 -6.99 -8.21
N HIS A 191 -0.98 -7.13 -9.48
CA HIS A 191 -0.81 -8.42 -10.14
C HIS A 191 0.48 -8.46 -10.95
N ILE A 192 1.03 -9.66 -11.16
CA ILE A 192 2.16 -9.89 -12.06
C ILE A 192 1.74 -10.84 -13.18
N ASP A 193 2.16 -10.55 -14.41
CA ASP A 193 1.94 -11.44 -15.54
C ASP A 193 3.01 -12.55 -15.64
N LEU A 194 2.93 -13.36 -16.70
CA LEU A 194 3.84 -14.48 -16.91
C LEU A 194 5.29 -14.06 -17.15
N ASP A 195 5.52 -12.81 -17.50
CA ASP A 195 6.84 -12.23 -17.66
C ASP A 195 7.35 -11.55 -16.38
N GLY A 196 6.58 -11.60 -15.28
CA GLY A 196 6.90 -10.92 -14.02
C GLY A 196 6.75 -9.41 -14.09
N ARG A 197 5.97 -8.92 -15.05
CA ARG A 197 5.59 -7.51 -15.20
C ARG A 197 4.50 -7.16 -14.21
N VAL A 198 4.68 -6.07 -13.51
CA VAL A 198 3.72 -5.59 -12.50
C VAL A 198 2.63 -4.77 -13.16
N TYR A 199 1.38 -5.07 -12.81
CA TYR A 199 0.18 -4.30 -13.12
C TYR A 199 -0.47 -3.83 -11.82
N ILE A 200 -0.90 -2.58 -11.78
CA ILE A 200 -1.53 -1.98 -10.60
C ILE A 200 -2.86 -1.38 -11.05
N GLY A 201 -3.96 -1.97 -10.59
CA GLY A 201 -5.31 -1.44 -10.75
C GLY A 201 -5.69 -0.59 -9.55
N PHE A 202 -6.24 0.60 -9.79
CA PHE A 202 -6.66 1.48 -8.71
C PHE A 202 -7.82 2.38 -9.12
N ALA A 203 -8.53 2.91 -8.12
CA ALA A 203 -9.52 3.94 -8.34
C ALA A 203 -8.86 5.32 -8.25
N ASP A 204 -8.96 6.10 -9.33
CA ASP A 204 -8.51 7.49 -9.36
C ASP A 204 -9.68 8.39 -8.96
N GLY A 205 -9.56 9.01 -7.80
CA GLY A 205 -10.54 9.91 -7.22
C GLY A 205 -10.31 11.39 -7.54
N CYS A 206 -9.22 11.71 -8.25
CA CYS A 206 -8.83 13.09 -8.54
C CYS A 206 -8.62 13.29 -10.06
N THR A 207 -9.69 13.35 -10.83
CA THR A 207 -9.65 13.53 -12.29
C THR A 207 -10.08 14.93 -12.71
N GLY A 208 -9.86 15.32 -13.98
CA GLY A 208 -10.30 16.59 -14.54
C GLY A 208 -9.71 17.81 -13.82
N THR A 209 -10.55 18.68 -13.28
CA THR A 209 -10.11 19.91 -12.59
C THR A 209 -9.37 19.64 -11.29
N CYS A 210 -9.63 18.53 -10.61
CA CYS A 210 -8.88 18.09 -9.45
C CYS A 210 -7.42 17.82 -9.85
N ALA A 211 -7.18 17.07 -10.90
CA ALA A 211 -5.85 16.71 -11.38
C ALA A 211 -5.04 17.93 -11.86
N THR A 212 -5.69 18.93 -12.42
CA THR A 212 -5.00 20.11 -12.99
C THR A 212 -4.50 21.12 -11.95
N GLY A 213 -4.73 20.87 -10.66
CA GLY A 213 -4.19 21.69 -9.56
C GLY A 213 -4.81 23.09 -9.43
N ASN A 214 -5.82 23.43 -10.24
CA ASN A 214 -6.53 24.71 -10.15
C ASN A 214 -7.64 24.71 -9.08
N ASN A 215 -7.63 23.71 -8.22
CA ASN A 215 -8.60 23.59 -7.14
C ASN A 215 -8.26 24.53 -6.00
N THR A 216 -8.97 25.64 -5.93
CA THR A 216 -9.00 26.48 -4.71
C THR A 216 -9.92 25.89 -3.63
N THR A 217 -10.70 24.88 -3.97
CA THR A 217 -11.50 24.06 -3.07
C THR A 217 -11.09 22.59 -3.27
N PRO A 218 -10.77 21.87 -2.18
CA PRO A 218 -10.35 20.48 -2.26
C PRO A 218 -11.57 19.59 -2.54
N GLU A 219 -12.01 19.54 -3.78
CA GLU A 219 -13.04 18.62 -4.20
C GLU A 219 -12.41 17.55 -5.07
N ASN A 220 -12.36 16.33 -4.56
CA ASN A 220 -12.14 15.17 -5.39
C ASN A 220 -13.24 15.11 -6.44
N SER A 221 -12.91 14.64 -7.63
CA SER A 221 -13.92 14.44 -8.64
C SER A 221 -14.93 13.40 -8.16
N ARG A 222 -16.22 13.67 -8.34
CA ARG A 222 -17.26 12.65 -8.12
C ARG A 222 -17.20 11.55 -9.17
N ASP A 223 -16.58 11.84 -10.28
CA ASP A 223 -16.34 10.89 -11.37
C ASP A 223 -15.08 10.09 -11.02
N ARG A 224 -15.27 8.82 -10.77
CA ARG A 224 -14.21 7.86 -10.46
C ARG A 224 -13.74 7.25 -11.76
N LEU A 225 -12.43 7.14 -11.91
CA LEU A 225 -11.85 6.44 -13.04
C LEU A 225 -11.14 5.20 -12.52
N GLY A 226 -11.50 4.03 -13.04
CA GLY A 226 -10.67 2.83 -12.87
C GLY A 226 -9.45 2.97 -13.77
N SER A 227 -8.27 3.00 -13.17
CA SER A 227 -7.00 3.19 -13.87
C SER A 227 -6.09 2.00 -13.67
N VAL A 228 -5.23 1.74 -14.65
CA VAL A 228 -4.22 0.69 -14.58
C VAL A 228 -2.87 1.27 -14.98
N TYR A 229 -1.87 1.09 -14.13
CA TYR A 229 -0.46 1.29 -14.48
C TYR A 229 0.23 -0.06 -14.61
N TYR A 230 1.20 -0.15 -15.49
CA TYR A 230 2.06 -1.32 -15.60
C TYR A 230 3.53 -0.92 -15.81
N LEU A 231 4.43 -1.79 -15.37
CA LEU A 231 5.86 -1.60 -15.52
C LEU A 231 6.25 -1.90 -16.98
N GLU A 232 6.55 -0.88 -17.77
CA GLU A 232 6.88 -1.05 -19.19
C GLU A 232 8.27 -1.66 -19.38
N THR A 233 9.24 -1.23 -18.59
CA THR A 233 10.64 -1.66 -18.64
C THR A 233 11.20 -1.78 -17.23
N GLY A 234 12.34 -2.45 -17.08
CA GLY A 234 13.01 -2.64 -15.80
C GLY A 234 13.18 -4.12 -15.46
N PRO A 235 13.66 -4.45 -14.27
CA PRO A 235 13.83 -5.84 -13.88
C PRO A 235 12.48 -6.53 -13.72
N SER A 236 12.38 -7.74 -14.28
CA SER A 236 11.24 -8.63 -14.05
C SER A 236 11.24 -9.15 -12.62
N LEU A 237 10.06 -9.47 -12.08
CA LEU A 237 9.96 -10.23 -10.83
C LEU A 237 10.27 -11.73 -11.04
N TYR A 238 10.48 -12.20 -12.29
CA TYR A 238 11.06 -13.51 -12.60
C TYR A 238 12.48 -13.35 -13.12
N GLU A 239 13.44 -13.94 -12.42
CA GLU A 239 14.88 -13.79 -12.73
C GLU A 239 15.23 -14.31 -14.11
N SER A 240 14.58 -15.42 -14.53
CA SER A 240 14.80 -16.04 -15.85
C SER A 240 14.44 -15.13 -17.02
N ILE A 241 13.57 -14.14 -16.81
CA ILE A 241 13.19 -13.14 -17.82
C ILE A 241 14.22 -12.02 -17.90
N GLY A 242 14.89 -11.69 -16.80
CA GLY A 242 15.84 -10.60 -16.71
C GLY A 242 15.17 -9.23 -16.74
N ASN A 243 15.38 -8.45 -17.81
CA ASN A 243 14.74 -7.14 -17.96
C ASN A 243 13.54 -7.21 -18.90
N LEU A 244 12.46 -6.55 -18.50
CA LEU A 244 11.27 -6.37 -19.31
C LEU A 244 11.54 -5.46 -20.50
N THR A 245 10.92 -5.78 -21.62
CA THR A 245 10.90 -4.93 -22.83
C THR A 245 9.51 -4.31 -22.99
N PRO A 246 9.40 -3.14 -23.65
CA PRO A 246 8.11 -2.54 -23.93
C PRO A 246 7.16 -3.52 -24.63
N LEU A 247 5.88 -3.47 -24.25
CA LEU A 247 4.85 -4.22 -24.95
C LEU A 247 4.70 -3.66 -26.37
N VAL A 248 4.80 -4.51 -27.38
CA VAL A 248 4.55 -4.10 -28.76
C VAL A 248 3.04 -3.85 -28.89
N GLN A 249 2.67 -2.61 -29.17
CA GLN A 249 1.28 -2.29 -29.51
C GLN A 249 0.98 -2.94 -30.89
N SER A 250 0.09 -3.91 -30.88
CA SER A 250 -0.40 -4.59 -32.10
C SER A 250 -1.56 -3.80 -32.74
#